data_ae10e362ae2398934bf96bcbb4c2ad25
#
_entry.id   ae10e362ae2398934bf96bcbb4c2ad25
#
_cell.length_a   1.000
_cell.length_b   1.000
_cell.length_c   1.000
_cell.angle_alpha   90.00
_cell.angle_beta   90.00
_cell.angle_gamma   90.00
#
_symmetry.space_group_name_H-M   'P 1'
#
loop_
_entity.id
_entity.type
_entity.pdbx_description
1 polymer ?
#
loop_
_entity_poly.entity_id
_entity_poly.type
_entity_poly.pdbx_seq_one_letter_code
_entity_poly.pdbx_strand_id
1 'polypeptide(L)'
;TREHILLARQVNVPKIVVFLNKVDMVDDPELLELVEMEIRELLDFYEFDGENAPVIHGSALGALNGEAKWEEKVVELMDAVDTFIPIPPRDMEKPFLMPVEDVFSITGRGTVATGRIETGVVNTGDEVQIIGLGAAKMKSVCTGVEMFRKILDRGEAGDNVGILLRGVEKTAIKRGMVISKPGSINPHTVFKAEIYVLKKDEGGRHTPFHNKYRPQFYLR
;
A
#
# COMPACT_ATOMS: atom_id res chain seq x y z
N THR A 1 -7.54 16.42 -5.01
CA THR A 1 -8.27 15.65 -3.96
C THR A 1 -9.18 14.61 -4.61
N ARG A 2 -10.08 15.00 -5.55
CA ARG A 2 -11.04 14.11 -6.21
C ARG A 2 -10.40 12.83 -6.79
N GLU A 3 -9.32 12.97 -7.57
CA GLU A 3 -8.60 11.83 -8.16
C GLU A 3 -8.02 10.89 -7.11
N HIS A 4 -7.50 11.42 -5.99
CA HIS A 4 -6.94 10.61 -4.92
C HIS A 4 -8.02 9.80 -4.18
N ILE A 5 -9.20 10.39 -3.94
CA ILE A 5 -10.32 9.68 -3.31
C ILE A 5 -10.84 8.58 -4.25
N LEU A 6 -10.98 8.88 -5.55
CA LEU A 6 -11.32 7.88 -6.56
C LEU A 6 -10.33 6.71 -6.57
N LEU A 7 -9.03 7.00 -6.58
CA LEU A 7 -7.98 5.96 -6.54
C LEU A 7 -8.04 5.16 -5.23
N ALA A 8 -8.25 5.81 -4.10
CA ALA A 8 -8.42 5.13 -2.82
C ALA A 8 -9.60 4.13 -2.87
N ARG A 9 -10.71 4.52 -3.50
CA ARG A 9 -11.86 3.62 -3.70
C ARG A 9 -11.52 2.42 -4.59
N GLN A 10 -10.80 2.67 -5.69
CA GLN A 10 -10.40 1.59 -6.62
C GLN A 10 -9.46 0.56 -5.99
N VAL A 11 -8.60 0.97 -5.07
CA VAL A 11 -7.71 0.05 -4.34
C VAL A 11 -8.32 -0.47 -3.04
N ASN A 12 -9.64 -0.28 -2.85
CA ASN A 12 -10.39 -0.75 -1.70
C ASN A 12 -9.87 -0.25 -0.33
N VAL A 13 -9.47 1.01 -0.25
CA VAL A 13 -9.20 1.65 1.04
C VAL A 13 -10.50 1.65 1.85
N PRO A 14 -10.53 1.11 3.08
CA PRO A 14 -11.78 0.92 3.81
C PRO A 14 -12.34 2.22 4.39
N LYS A 15 -11.50 3.14 4.84
CA LYS A 15 -11.90 4.40 5.49
C LYS A 15 -10.88 5.51 5.22
N ILE A 16 -11.33 6.74 5.29
CA ILE A 16 -10.52 7.95 5.09
C ILE A 16 -10.68 8.86 6.30
N VAL A 17 -9.56 9.36 6.81
CA VAL A 17 -9.49 10.47 7.75
C VAL A 17 -8.92 11.68 7.01
N VAL A 18 -9.49 12.84 7.24
CA VAL A 18 -9.11 14.07 6.53
C VAL A 18 -8.37 15.01 7.48
N PHE A 19 -7.22 15.52 7.03
CA PHE A 19 -6.54 16.64 7.69
C PHE A 19 -6.57 17.86 6.78
N LEU A 20 -7.39 18.84 7.12
CA LEU A 20 -7.47 20.11 6.42
C LEU A 20 -6.29 20.98 6.83
N ASN A 21 -5.23 20.91 6.04
CA ASN A 21 -3.96 21.57 6.35
C ASN A 21 -3.95 23.06 5.96
N LYS A 22 -3.03 23.83 6.54
CA LYS A 22 -2.78 25.26 6.27
C LYS A 22 -3.93 26.16 6.71
N VAL A 23 -4.68 25.77 7.73
CA VAL A 23 -5.78 26.58 8.28
C VAL A 23 -5.27 27.92 8.86
N ASP A 24 -4.00 27.95 9.27
CA ASP A 24 -3.31 29.18 9.72
C ASP A 24 -3.20 30.28 8.64
N MET A 25 -3.41 29.92 7.38
CA MET A 25 -3.36 30.88 6.25
C MET A 25 -4.74 31.35 5.80
N VAL A 26 -5.81 30.92 6.46
CA VAL A 26 -7.20 31.22 6.10
C VAL A 26 -7.84 32.02 7.24
N ASP A 27 -8.19 33.27 6.95
CA ASP A 27 -8.81 34.18 7.94
C ASP A 27 -10.33 34.04 8.00
N ASP A 28 -10.94 33.41 6.98
CA ASP A 28 -12.38 33.27 6.85
C ASP A 28 -12.84 31.87 7.31
N PRO A 29 -13.54 31.77 8.48
CA PRO A 29 -14.05 30.50 8.97
C PRO A 29 -15.12 29.88 8.02
N GLU A 30 -15.93 30.69 7.36
CA GLU A 30 -16.99 30.20 6.47
C GLU A 30 -16.38 29.45 5.27
N LEU A 31 -15.21 29.88 4.81
CA LEU A 31 -14.47 29.17 3.76
C LEU A 31 -14.01 27.78 4.21
N LEU A 32 -13.58 27.64 5.47
CA LEU A 32 -13.17 26.35 6.01
C LEU A 32 -14.36 25.38 6.13
N GLU A 33 -15.50 25.86 6.57
CA GLU A 33 -16.75 25.09 6.66
C GLU A 33 -17.22 24.64 5.26
N LEU A 34 -17.13 25.53 4.27
CA LEU A 34 -17.49 25.21 2.88
C LEU A 34 -16.58 24.10 2.32
N VAL A 35 -15.27 24.21 2.53
CA VAL A 35 -14.29 23.20 2.05
C VAL A 35 -14.52 21.86 2.75
N GLU A 36 -14.83 21.86 4.04
CA GLU A 36 -15.18 20.63 4.76
C GLU A 36 -16.44 19.98 4.18
N MET A 37 -17.47 20.76 3.93
CA MET A 37 -18.72 20.29 3.33
C MET A 37 -18.48 19.67 1.94
N GLU A 38 -17.71 20.35 1.07
CA GLU A 38 -17.34 19.81 -0.25
C GLU A 38 -16.56 18.49 -0.16
N ILE A 39 -15.68 18.36 0.83
CA ILE A 39 -14.93 17.12 1.05
C ILE A 39 -15.86 15.99 1.50
N ARG A 40 -16.80 16.26 2.40
CA ARG A 40 -17.79 15.27 2.87
C ARG A 40 -18.69 14.79 1.72
N GLU A 41 -19.22 15.72 0.91
CA GLU A 41 -19.99 15.38 -0.29
C GLU A 41 -19.18 14.55 -1.30
N LEU A 42 -17.90 14.87 -1.44
CA LEU A 42 -17.00 14.11 -2.32
C LEU A 42 -16.71 12.69 -1.79
N LEU A 43 -16.56 12.53 -0.48
CA LEU A 43 -16.42 11.23 0.15
C LEU A 43 -17.67 10.36 -0.07
N ASP A 44 -18.87 10.92 0.15
CA ASP A 44 -20.13 10.25 -0.08
C ASP A 44 -20.34 9.88 -1.55
N PHE A 45 -19.96 10.78 -2.48
CA PHE A 45 -20.03 10.50 -3.91
C PHE A 45 -19.19 9.26 -4.32
N TYR A 46 -18.06 9.03 -3.67
CA TYR A 46 -17.22 7.85 -3.90
C TYR A 46 -17.50 6.70 -2.92
N GLU A 47 -18.66 6.73 -2.25
CA GLU A 47 -19.13 5.68 -1.36
C GLU A 47 -18.21 5.45 -0.12
N PHE A 48 -17.56 6.49 0.35
CA PHE A 48 -17.01 6.56 1.69
C PHE A 48 -18.05 7.19 2.63
N ASP A 49 -17.93 6.94 3.93
CA ASP A 49 -18.80 7.51 4.95
C ASP A 49 -18.40 8.97 5.24
N GLY A 50 -18.86 9.90 4.38
CA GLY A 50 -18.49 11.32 4.47
C GLY A 50 -19.08 12.00 5.69
N GLU A 51 -20.28 11.58 6.15
CA GLU A 51 -20.94 12.13 7.33
C GLU A 51 -20.11 11.86 8.61
N ASN A 52 -19.61 10.63 8.77
CA ASN A 52 -18.88 10.23 9.97
C ASN A 52 -17.36 10.30 9.83
N ALA A 53 -16.83 10.62 8.65
CA ALA A 53 -15.39 10.74 8.45
C ALA A 53 -14.82 11.88 9.31
N PRO A 54 -13.79 11.61 10.14
CA PRO A 54 -13.13 12.66 10.91
C PRO A 54 -12.46 13.66 9.97
N VAL A 55 -12.73 14.96 10.19
CA VAL A 55 -12.08 16.07 9.48
C VAL A 55 -11.43 16.96 10.54
N ILE A 56 -10.11 16.97 10.56
CA ILE A 56 -9.32 17.73 11.52
C ILE A 56 -8.72 18.95 10.83
N HIS A 57 -8.96 20.13 11.38
CA HIS A 57 -8.43 21.40 10.89
C HIS A 57 -7.11 21.72 11.58
N GLY A 58 -6.02 21.98 10.82
CA GLY A 58 -4.73 22.21 11.43
C GLY A 58 -3.69 22.86 10.53
N SER A 59 -2.52 23.11 11.10
CA SER A 59 -1.32 23.56 10.40
C SER A 59 -0.16 22.64 10.73
N ALA A 60 0.23 21.81 9.77
CA ALA A 60 1.38 20.93 9.94
C ALA A 60 2.70 21.72 10.12
N LEU A 61 2.81 22.89 9.48
CA LEU A 61 3.98 23.76 9.63
C LEU A 61 4.01 24.39 11.03
N GLY A 62 2.88 24.87 11.54
CA GLY A 62 2.78 25.41 12.88
C GLY A 62 3.13 24.36 13.96
N ALA A 63 2.63 23.12 13.79
CA ALA A 63 3.01 22.01 14.66
C ALA A 63 4.51 21.72 14.61
N LEU A 64 5.10 21.68 13.42
CA LEU A 64 6.55 21.46 13.26
C LEU A 64 7.39 22.57 13.93
N ASN A 65 6.87 23.79 13.99
CA ASN A 65 7.50 24.93 14.66
C ASN A 65 7.30 24.93 16.19
N GLY A 66 6.58 23.95 16.75
CA GLY A 66 6.34 23.83 18.19
C GLY A 66 5.20 24.69 18.71
N GLU A 67 4.25 25.10 17.87
CA GLU A 67 3.05 25.81 18.30
C GLU A 67 2.06 24.84 18.90
N ALA A 68 1.88 24.88 20.24
CA ALA A 68 1.06 23.93 21.01
C ALA A 68 -0.35 23.71 20.42
N LYS A 69 -1.01 24.77 19.99
CA LYS A 69 -2.33 24.73 19.35
C LYS A 69 -2.36 23.76 18.14
N TRP A 70 -1.30 23.73 17.35
CA TRP A 70 -1.25 22.89 16.16
C TRP A 70 -0.69 21.50 16.44
N GLU A 71 0.16 21.36 17.46
CA GLU A 71 0.58 20.04 17.98
C GLU A 71 -0.63 19.25 18.50
N GLU A 72 -1.54 19.89 19.24
CA GLU A 72 -2.80 19.28 19.68
C GLU A 72 -3.64 18.76 18.50
N LYS A 73 -3.69 19.49 17.37
CA LYS A 73 -4.41 19.03 16.17
C LYS A 73 -3.76 17.83 15.48
N VAL A 74 -2.45 17.71 15.57
CA VAL A 74 -1.75 16.51 15.09
C VAL A 74 -2.04 15.31 16.00
N VAL A 75 -2.11 15.50 17.31
CA VAL A 75 -2.52 14.46 18.27
C VAL A 75 -3.96 14.02 17.98
N GLU A 76 -4.89 14.97 17.80
CA GLU A 76 -6.28 14.70 17.43
C GLU A 76 -6.39 13.89 16.13
N LEU A 77 -5.55 14.19 15.13
CA LEU A 77 -5.46 13.40 13.91
C LEU A 77 -5.04 11.95 14.20
N MET A 78 -4.03 11.75 15.04
CA MET A 78 -3.55 10.40 15.37
C MET A 78 -4.61 9.62 16.17
N ASP A 79 -5.30 10.26 17.09
CA ASP A 79 -6.41 9.66 17.83
C ASP A 79 -7.57 9.26 16.89
N ALA A 80 -7.87 10.11 15.91
CA ALA A 80 -8.86 9.80 14.89
C ALA A 80 -8.45 8.60 14.02
N VAL A 81 -7.16 8.50 13.66
CA VAL A 81 -6.63 7.34 12.92
C VAL A 81 -6.78 6.07 13.76
N ASP A 82 -6.40 6.10 15.02
CA ASP A 82 -6.42 4.93 15.91
C ASP A 82 -7.85 4.45 16.22
N THR A 83 -8.81 5.37 16.29
CA THR A 83 -10.20 5.04 16.65
C THR A 83 -11.10 4.76 15.45
N PHE A 84 -10.90 5.46 14.35
CA PHE A 84 -11.79 5.38 13.18
C PHE A 84 -11.36 4.35 12.13
N ILE A 85 -10.05 4.15 11.94
CA ILE A 85 -9.55 3.19 10.95
C ILE A 85 -9.48 1.80 11.56
N PRO A 86 -10.22 0.81 11.03
CA PRO A 86 -10.18 -0.55 11.57
C PRO A 86 -8.83 -1.21 11.30
N ILE A 87 -8.37 -2.03 12.22
CA ILE A 87 -7.20 -2.89 11.98
C ILE A 87 -7.54 -3.84 10.84
N PRO A 88 -6.77 -3.84 9.74
CA PRO A 88 -7.06 -4.70 8.60
C PRO A 88 -6.92 -6.19 8.99
N PRO A 89 -7.81 -7.07 8.51
CA PRO A 89 -7.65 -8.49 8.72
C PRO A 89 -6.35 -8.98 8.08
N ARG A 90 -5.61 -9.83 8.80
CA ARG A 90 -4.37 -10.43 8.32
C ARG A 90 -4.62 -11.89 7.94
N ASP A 91 -4.37 -12.23 6.69
CA ASP A 91 -4.54 -13.60 6.14
C ASP A 91 -3.40 -14.52 6.56
N MET A 92 -3.31 -14.86 7.83
CA MET A 92 -2.23 -15.67 8.42
C MET A 92 -2.30 -17.15 8.03
N GLU A 93 -3.51 -17.66 7.79
CA GLU A 93 -3.76 -19.09 7.52
C GLU A 93 -3.43 -19.49 6.07
N LYS A 94 -3.36 -18.54 5.16
CA LYS A 94 -3.00 -18.79 3.77
C LYS A 94 -1.50 -19.07 3.62
N PRO A 95 -1.07 -19.76 2.54
CA PRO A 95 0.34 -19.93 2.25
C PRO A 95 1.07 -18.57 2.15
N PHE A 96 2.31 -18.52 2.62
CA PHE A 96 3.16 -17.33 2.52
C PHE A 96 3.28 -16.83 1.08
N LEU A 97 3.10 -15.53 0.91
CA LEU A 97 3.24 -14.82 -0.36
C LEU A 97 3.71 -13.39 -0.13
N MET A 98 4.79 -12.99 -0.80
CA MET A 98 5.36 -11.64 -0.77
C MET A 98 5.80 -11.21 -2.17
N PRO A 99 5.16 -10.20 -2.78
CA PRO A 99 5.68 -9.55 -3.97
C PRO A 99 6.99 -8.83 -3.67
N VAL A 100 7.95 -8.90 -4.60
CA VAL A 100 9.25 -8.23 -4.45
C VAL A 100 9.13 -6.78 -4.92
N GLU A 101 9.42 -5.85 -4.04
CA GLU A 101 9.44 -4.41 -4.29
C GLU A 101 10.85 -3.90 -4.61
N ASP A 102 11.85 -4.37 -3.86
CA ASP A 102 13.25 -4.03 -4.10
C ASP A 102 14.20 -5.16 -3.70
N VAL A 103 15.44 -5.10 -4.18
CA VAL A 103 16.46 -6.14 -3.95
C VAL A 103 17.81 -5.51 -3.62
N PHE A 104 18.40 -5.91 -2.53
CA PHE A 104 19.70 -5.45 -2.05
C PHE A 104 20.68 -6.61 -1.90
N SER A 105 21.98 -6.31 -1.96
CA SER A 105 23.03 -7.21 -1.50
C SER A 105 23.63 -6.67 -0.23
N ILE A 106 23.76 -7.53 0.77
CA ILE A 106 24.50 -7.21 2.00
C ILE A 106 25.80 -8.02 1.96
N THR A 107 26.94 -7.33 1.97
CA THR A 107 28.25 -7.94 1.95
C THR A 107 28.39 -8.94 3.11
N GLY A 108 28.77 -10.19 2.79
CA GLY A 108 28.91 -11.27 3.77
C GLY A 108 27.62 -11.91 4.28
N ARG A 109 26.44 -11.39 3.91
CA ARG A 109 25.14 -11.92 4.33
C ARG A 109 24.31 -12.53 3.20
N GLY A 110 24.39 -11.96 1.99
CA GLY A 110 23.66 -12.44 0.82
C GLY A 110 22.68 -11.42 0.23
N THR A 111 21.70 -11.92 -0.47
CA THR A 111 20.67 -11.12 -1.13
C THR A 111 19.46 -10.93 -0.24
N VAL A 112 19.02 -9.69 -0.10
CA VAL A 112 17.79 -9.33 0.62
C VAL A 112 16.75 -8.85 -0.40
N ALA A 113 15.59 -9.46 -0.39
CA ALA A 113 14.42 -9.00 -1.12
C ALA A 113 13.44 -8.34 -0.14
N THR A 114 12.99 -7.14 -0.46
CA THR A 114 11.99 -6.42 0.35
C THR A 114 10.64 -6.44 -0.29
N GLY A 115 9.61 -6.38 0.54
CA GLY A 115 8.22 -6.31 0.12
C GLY A 115 7.27 -6.42 1.30
N ARG A 116 6.00 -6.23 1.00
CA ARG A 116 4.94 -6.49 1.95
C ARG A 116 4.50 -7.95 1.86
N ILE A 117 4.39 -8.62 2.99
CA ILE A 117 3.78 -9.95 3.05
C ILE A 117 2.28 -9.80 2.84
N GLU A 118 1.76 -10.35 1.75
CA GLU A 118 0.33 -10.28 1.42
C GLU A 118 -0.48 -11.33 2.18
N THR A 119 0.05 -12.55 2.29
CA THR A 119 -0.61 -13.65 2.99
C THR A 119 0.40 -14.53 3.71
N GLY A 120 -0.07 -15.22 4.75
CA GLY A 120 0.66 -16.24 5.48
C GLY A 120 1.76 -15.71 6.38
N VAL A 121 2.63 -16.63 6.75
CA VAL A 121 3.77 -16.42 7.65
C VAL A 121 5.01 -17.02 7.02
N VAL A 122 6.15 -16.37 7.19
CA VAL A 122 7.47 -16.90 6.86
C VAL A 122 8.37 -16.87 8.09
N ASN A 123 9.02 -17.98 8.39
CA ASN A 123 9.98 -18.08 9.49
C ASN A 123 11.41 -18.14 8.95
N THR A 124 12.36 -17.76 9.78
CA THR A 124 13.77 -18.05 9.52
C THR A 124 13.96 -19.57 9.46
N GLY A 125 14.57 -20.04 8.37
CA GLY A 125 14.75 -21.47 8.07
C GLY A 125 13.76 -22.03 7.05
N ASP A 126 12.67 -21.34 6.75
CA ASP A 126 11.68 -21.83 5.81
C ASP A 126 12.21 -21.87 4.36
N GLU A 127 11.86 -22.96 3.66
CA GLU A 127 12.07 -23.02 2.21
C GLU A 127 11.09 -22.10 1.50
N VAL A 128 11.61 -21.33 0.56
CA VAL A 128 10.82 -20.42 -0.29
C VAL A 128 11.12 -20.66 -1.76
N GLN A 129 10.16 -20.31 -2.60
CA GLN A 129 10.37 -20.24 -4.06
C GLN A 129 10.23 -18.82 -4.55
N ILE A 130 10.99 -18.48 -5.58
CA ILE A 130 10.95 -17.18 -6.27
C ILE A 130 10.48 -17.43 -7.67
N ILE A 131 9.43 -16.75 -8.11
CA ILE A 131 8.79 -16.96 -9.41
C ILE A 131 8.37 -15.62 -10.03
N GLY A 132 8.15 -15.63 -11.33
CA GLY A 132 7.58 -14.49 -12.06
C GLY A 132 8.49 -14.02 -13.22
N LEU A 133 7.96 -13.08 -14.00
CA LEU A 133 8.64 -12.43 -15.13
C LEU A 133 9.25 -13.40 -16.17
N GLY A 134 8.65 -14.58 -16.34
CA GLY A 134 9.13 -15.59 -17.28
C GLY A 134 10.42 -16.29 -16.89
N ALA A 135 10.98 -16.00 -15.71
CA ALA A 135 12.16 -16.68 -15.19
C ALA A 135 11.84 -18.10 -14.73
N ALA A 136 12.86 -18.96 -14.75
CA ALA A 136 12.75 -20.29 -14.14
C ALA A 136 12.46 -20.17 -12.64
N LYS A 137 11.68 -21.11 -12.10
CA LYS A 137 11.40 -21.16 -10.65
C LYS A 137 12.70 -21.39 -9.91
N MET A 138 13.02 -20.53 -8.98
CA MET A 138 14.19 -20.66 -8.10
C MET A 138 13.73 -21.09 -6.70
N LYS A 139 14.50 -21.95 -6.05
CA LYS A 139 14.33 -22.31 -4.65
C LYS A 139 15.39 -21.63 -3.81
N SER A 140 15.02 -21.21 -2.64
CA SER A 140 15.91 -20.62 -1.64
C SER A 140 15.45 -20.96 -0.23
N VAL A 141 16.20 -20.50 0.76
CA VAL A 141 15.84 -20.56 2.16
C VAL A 141 15.85 -19.15 2.72
N CYS A 142 14.80 -18.80 3.46
CA CYS A 142 14.76 -17.60 4.27
C CYS A 142 15.75 -17.74 5.42
N THR A 143 16.86 -17.02 5.38
CA THR A 143 17.88 -17.09 6.46
C THR A 143 17.74 -15.98 7.48
N GLY A 144 16.82 -15.06 7.28
CA GLY A 144 16.51 -14.00 8.23
C GLY A 144 15.37 -13.12 7.71
N VAL A 145 14.66 -12.56 8.65
CA VAL A 145 13.60 -11.55 8.40
C VAL A 145 14.01 -10.29 9.14
N GLU A 146 13.92 -9.13 8.49
CA GLU A 146 14.26 -7.84 9.07
C GLU A 146 13.15 -6.83 8.82
N MET A 147 12.76 -6.08 9.85
CA MET A 147 11.82 -4.97 9.77
C MET A 147 12.32 -3.81 10.64
N PHE A 148 12.39 -2.59 10.06
CA PHE A 148 12.88 -1.38 10.76
C PHE A 148 14.25 -1.57 11.45
N ARG A 149 15.20 -2.26 10.79
CA ARG A 149 16.53 -2.61 11.31
C ARG A 149 16.51 -3.54 12.52
N LYS A 150 15.40 -4.22 12.78
CA LYS A 150 15.28 -5.26 13.79
C LYS A 150 15.20 -6.62 13.11
N ILE A 151 15.98 -7.56 13.61
CA ILE A 151 15.92 -8.96 13.17
C ILE A 151 14.74 -9.62 13.87
N LEU A 152 13.93 -10.31 13.09
CA LEU A 152 12.74 -11.02 13.56
C LEU A 152 12.92 -12.52 13.29
N ASP A 153 12.30 -13.35 14.12
CA ASP A 153 12.26 -14.79 13.88
C ASP A 153 11.27 -15.15 12.76
N ARG A 154 10.25 -14.33 12.58
CA ARG A 154 9.22 -14.51 11.57
C ARG A 154 8.68 -13.18 11.05
N GLY A 155 8.09 -13.21 9.83
CA GLY A 155 7.27 -12.15 9.25
C GLY A 155 5.86 -12.65 8.98
N GLU A 156 4.88 -11.77 9.12
CA GLU A 156 3.45 -12.10 9.05
C GLU A 156 2.74 -11.26 7.99
N ALA A 157 1.59 -11.75 7.50
CA ALA A 157 0.75 -11.00 6.57
C ALA A 157 0.51 -9.56 7.06
N GLY A 158 0.76 -8.59 6.18
CA GLY A 158 0.68 -7.16 6.48
C GLY A 158 2.01 -6.50 6.83
N ASP A 159 3.05 -7.26 7.17
CA ASP A 159 4.35 -6.71 7.52
C ASP A 159 5.15 -6.32 6.27
N ASN A 160 5.82 -5.16 6.31
CA ASN A 160 6.83 -4.78 5.33
C ASN A 160 8.19 -5.26 5.83
N VAL A 161 8.77 -6.23 5.14
CA VAL A 161 9.99 -6.90 5.60
C VAL A 161 11.06 -6.98 4.51
N GLY A 162 12.30 -7.14 4.94
CA GLY A 162 13.39 -7.65 4.13
C GLY A 162 13.63 -9.12 4.45
N ILE A 163 13.58 -9.98 3.44
CA ILE A 163 13.86 -11.41 3.58
C ILE A 163 15.26 -11.69 3.05
N LEU A 164 16.13 -12.23 3.88
CA LEU A 164 17.47 -12.66 3.52
C LEU A 164 17.39 -14.05 2.88
N LEU A 165 17.91 -14.17 1.66
CA LEU A 165 17.81 -15.36 0.83
C LEU A 165 19.17 -16.03 0.66
N ARG A 166 19.22 -17.35 0.84
CA ARG A 166 20.44 -18.14 0.68
C ARG A 166 20.67 -18.52 -0.78
N GLY A 167 21.91 -18.31 -1.24
CA GLY A 167 22.35 -18.86 -2.52
C GLY A 167 21.67 -18.28 -3.76
N VAL A 168 21.10 -17.09 -3.66
CA VAL A 168 20.47 -16.39 -4.79
C VAL A 168 21.22 -15.09 -5.05
N GLU A 169 21.63 -14.88 -6.28
CA GLU A 169 22.28 -13.67 -6.74
C GLU A 169 21.26 -12.52 -6.83
N LYS A 170 21.68 -11.28 -6.46
CA LYS A 170 20.85 -10.08 -6.60
C LYS A 170 20.29 -9.93 -8.01
N THR A 171 21.09 -10.22 -9.03
CA THR A 171 20.74 -10.10 -10.46
C THR A 171 19.67 -11.08 -10.91
N ALA A 172 19.47 -12.18 -10.18
CA ALA A 172 18.46 -13.20 -10.47
C ALA A 172 17.06 -12.82 -9.99
N ILE A 173 16.96 -11.87 -9.06
CA ILE A 173 15.68 -11.39 -8.51
C ILE A 173 15.40 -9.99 -9.03
N LYS A 174 14.16 -9.73 -9.42
CA LYS A 174 13.72 -8.43 -9.91
C LYS A 174 12.42 -8.01 -9.23
N ARG A 175 12.21 -6.70 -9.12
CA ARG A 175 10.92 -6.14 -8.73
C ARG A 175 9.80 -6.72 -9.60
N GLY A 176 8.69 -7.10 -8.97
CA GLY A 176 7.55 -7.74 -9.62
C GLY A 176 7.62 -9.27 -9.65
N MET A 177 8.73 -9.89 -9.23
CA MET A 177 8.73 -11.30 -8.88
C MET A 177 8.02 -11.51 -7.54
N VAL A 178 7.69 -12.76 -7.24
CA VAL A 178 7.00 -13.15 -6.00
C VAL A 178 7.79 -14.20 -5.27
N ILE A 179 7.94 -14.03 -3.95
CA ILE A 179 8.48 -15.03 -3.04
C ILE A 179 7.29 -15.69 -2.36
N SER A 180 7.24 -17.00 -2.38
CA SER A 180 6.11 -17.76 -1.84
C SER A 180 6.55 -19.10 -1.22
N LYS A 181 5.61 -19.71 -0.50
CA LYS A 181 5.79 -21.12 -0.07
C LYS A 181 5.95 -21.99 -1.31
N PRO A 182 6.88 -22.97 -1.32
CA PRO A 182 7.09 -23.82 -2.47
C PRO A 182 5.82 -24.54 -2.93
N GLY A 183 5.50 -24.43 -4.22
CA GLY A 183 4.33 -25.09 -4.83
C GLY A 183 2.98 -24.45 -4.55
N SER A 184 2.90 -23.37 -3.78
CA SER A 184 1.61 -22.74 -3.43
C SER A 184 1.00 -21.94 -4.58
N ILE A 185 1.81 -21.37 -5.46
CA ILE A 185 1.35 -20.58 -6.61
C ILE A 185 2.11 -20.89 -7.89
N ASN A 186 1.48 -20.59 -9.03
CA ASN A 186 2.07 -20.67 -10.35
C ASN A 186 1.76 -19.37 -11.11
N PRO A 187 2.70 -18.87 -11.92
CA PRO A 187 2.43 -17.74 -12.80
C PRO A 187 1.46 -18.15 -13.92
N HIS A 188 0.58 -17.23 -14.29
CA HIS A 188 -0.38 -17.41 -15.37
C HIS A 188 -0.07 -16.45 -16.51
N THR A 189 -0.10 -16.94 -17.75
CA THR A 189 0.10 -16.14 -18.96
C THR A 189 -1.20 -15.77 -19.66
N VAL A 190 -2.27 -16.46 -19.33
CA VAL A 190 -3.61 -16.23 -19.87
C VAL A 190 -4.58 -16.06 -18.70
N PHE A 191 -5.35 -15.00 -18.70
CA PHE A 191 -6.32 -14.69 -17.65
C PHE A 191 -7.53 -13.96 -18.25
N LYS A 192 -8.62 -13.95 -17.52
CA LYS A 192 -9.80 -13.11 -17.76
C LYS A 192 -9.81 -12.01 -16.71
N ALA A 193 -10.12 -10.80 -17.13
CA ALA A 193 -10.22 -9.65 -16.23
C ALA A 193 -11.56 -8.95 -16.47
N GLU A 194 -12.17 -8.49 -15.40
CA GLU A 194 -13.20 -7.47 -15.43
C GLU A 194 -12.51 -6.12 -15.32
N ILE A 195 -12.85 -5.21 -16.23
CA ILE A 195 -12.21 -3.88 -16.29
C ILE A 195 -13.27 -2.80 -16.15
N TYR A 196 -13.00 -1.81 -15.32
CA TYR A 196 -13.72 -0.56 -15.27
C TYR A 196 -12.98 0.49 -16.07
N VAL A 197 -13.65 1.08 -17.07
CA VAL A 197 -13.05 2.13 -17.90
C VAL A 197 -13.51 3.48 -17.37
N LEU A 198 -12.58 4.26 -16.82
CA LEU A 198 -12.86 5.61 -16.33
C LEU A 198 -13.48 6.48 -17.43
N LYS A 199 -14.56 7.17 -17.10
CA LYS A 199 -15.21 8.15 -17.96
C LYS A 199 -14.38 9.44 -18.04
N LYS A 200 -14.74 10.32 -19.00
CA LYS A 200 -14.04 11.57 -19.20
C LYS A 200 -14.09 12.49 -17.98
N ASP A 201 -15.21 12.55 -17.31
CA ASP A 201 -15.44 13.34 -16.08
C ASP A 201 -14.75 12.78 -14.86
N GLU A 202 -14.36 11.50 -14.91
CA GLU A 202 -13.53 10.81 -13.91
C GLU A 202 -12.02 10.92 -14.20
N GLY A 203 -11.61 11.75 -15.15
CA GLY A 203 -10.20 11.86 -15.59
C GLY A 203 -9.75 10.75 -16.54
N GLY A 204 -10.69 9.97 -17.07
CA GLY A 204 -10.44 8.88 -18.00
C GLY A 204 -10.15 9.32 -19.44
N ARG A 205 -10.04 8.33 -20.32
CA ARG A 205 -9.76 8.56 -21.75
C ARG A 205 -10.86 9.36 -22.43
N HIS A 206 -10.45 10.24 -23.35
CA HIS A 206 -11.36 11.00 -24.21
C HIS A 206 -11.65 10.29 -25.56
N THR A 207 -10.89 9.24 -25.88
CA THR A 207 -11.02 8.50 -27.15
C THR A 207 -11.36 7.05 -26.87
N PRO A 208 -12.29 6.45 -27.62
CA PRO A 208 -12.58 5.02 -27.51
C PRO A 208 -11.33 4.19 -27.87
N PHE A 209 -11.27 2.97 -27.38
CA PHE A 209 -10.31 1.97 -27.82
C PHE A 209 -11.04 0.83 -28.54
N HIS A 210 -10.33 0.22 -29.48
CA HIS A 210 -10.89 -0.79 -30.34
C HIS A 210 -10.26 -2.16 -30.03
N ASN A 211 -10.82 -3.22 -30.61
CA ASN A 211 -10.24 -4.56 -30.56
C ASN A 211 -8.75 -4.55 -30.92
N LYS A 212 -7.97 -5.33 -30.21
CA LYS A 212 -6.48 -5.40 -30.32
C LYS A 212 -5.75 -4.19 -29.74
N TYR A 213 -6.41 -3.32 -28.97
CA TYR A 213 -5.72 -2.31 -28.20
C TYR A 213 -4.74 -2.97 -27.21
N ARG A 214 -3.53 -2.45 -27.13
CA ARG A 214 -2.44 -2.98 -26.29
C ARG A 214 -1.99 -1.92 -25.28
N PRO A 215 -2.70 -1.77 -24.16
CA PRO A 215 -2.27 -0.86 -23.10
C PRO A 215 -1.07 -1.42 -22.34
N GLN A 216 -0.40 -0.54 -21.64
CA GLN A 216 0.56 -0.94 -20.62
C GLN A 216 -0.22 -1.29 -19.34
N PHE A 217 0.06 -2.47 -18.78
CA PHE A 217 -0.51 -2.91 -17.52
C PHE A 217 0.50 -2.75 -16.40
N TYR A 218 0.02 -2.27 -15.26
CA TYR A 218 0.75 -2.28 -14.00
C TYR A 218 -0.03 -3.21 -13.07
N LEU A 219 0.57 -4.34 -12.75
CA LEU A 219 0.01 -5.34 -11.83
C LEU A 219 0.91 -5.41 -10.60
N ARG A 220 0.27 -5.65 -9.48
CA ARG A 220 0.95 -5.84 -8.21
C ARG A 220 1.57 -7.22 -8.12
#